data_b62685da4f8bb1e0eb71112d53208a62
#
_entry.id   b62685da4f8bb1e0eb71112d53208a62
#
_cell.length_a   1.000
_cell.length_b   1.000
_cell.length_c   1.000
_cell.angle_alpha   90.00
_cell.angle_beta   90.00
_cell.angle_gamma   90.00
#
_symmetry.space_group_name_H-M   'P 1'
#
loop_
_entity.id
_entity.type
_entity.pdbx_description
1 polymer ?
#
loop_
_entity_poly.entity_id
_entity_poly.type
_entity_poly.pdbx_seq_one_letter_code
_entity_poly.pdbx_strand_id
1 'polypeptide(L)'
;MNMMKTLCGGLLLWALSMLPAMADCDWPEWQRFKQDYISEDGRVIDPAGGKRITTSEGQSYGLFFALVNNDKETFERLLQWTELQLSHGDLTGFLPAWLWGEHPDGSWGVLDENSASDSDLWIAYTLLEAGRLWDNHSYEAVGTMLLRRVAREEVARLPGLGPIALPGAHGFAGEGRWTLNPSYLPPQLLARFEPMLGPWKEMRALLPRFLSESAPKGFAPDWIDWSGTAGWQVSEGKGPLGGYDAIRVYLWIGMLSDEDPAKAALLQHYAPMRTLLAEGKVPEKVDAQTGQVSSWGGHGFAAALLPLMQGQPGLETLREQVRQQGMDADAYFGSVLTLFGSGWDQGRYRFAADGTLVPNWSVTCQDVH
;
A
#
# COMPACT_ATOMS: atom_id res chain seq x y z
N MET A 1 33.29 -7.49 -84.41
CA MET A 1 31.97 -6.88 -84.21
C MET A 1 31.46 -7.42 -82.94
N ASN A 2 31.90 -6.83 -81.83
CA ASN A 2 31.67 -7.34 -80.43
C ASN A 2 30.52 -6.58 -79.76
N MET A 3 29.48 -7.32 -79.43
CA MET A 3 28.39 -6.80 -78.58
C MET A 3 28.74 -6.92 -77.08
N MET A 4 28.91 -5.79 -76.43
CA MET A 4 29.12 -5.70 -75.02
C MET A 4 27.76 -5.75 -74.32
N LYS A 5 27.51 -6.78 -73.51
CA LYS A 5 26.36 -6.85 -72.59
C LYS A 5 26.66 -6.20 -71.31
N THR A 6 25.95 -5.11 -70.99
CA THR A 6 25.98 -4.43 -69.72
C THR A 6 25.08 -5.12 -68.73
N LEU A 7 25.61 -5.64 -67.58
CA LEU A 7 24.85 -6.14 -66.47
C LEU A 7 24.59 -4.96 -65.51
N CYS A 8 23.34 -4.57 -65.35
CA CYS A 8 22.90 -3.73 -64.23
C CYS A 8 22.64 -4.61 -63.01
N GLY A 9 23.54 -4.56 -62.05
CA GLY A 9 23.33 -5.13 -60.73
C GLY A 9 22.52 -4.18 -59.84
N GLY A 10 21.27 -4.52 -59.55
CA GLY A 10 20.46 -3.78 -58.59
C GLY A 10 20.85 -4.17 -57.15
N LEU A 11 21.41 -3.26 -56.38
CA LEU A 11 21.56 -3.37 -54.92
C LEU A 11 20.20 -3.11 -54.26
N LEU A 12 19.54 -4.16 -53.75
CA LEU A 12 18.43 -4.03 -52.83
C LEU A 12 19.02 -3.67 -51.44
N LEU A 13 18.92 -2.40 -51.06
CA LEU A 13 19.12 -1.96 -49.68
C LEU A 13 17.94 -2.44 -48.81
N TRP A 14 18.16 -3.45 -48.01
CA TRP A 14 17.27 -3.79 -46.90
C TRP A 14 17.42 -2.73 -45.84
N ALA A 15 16.48 -1.77 -45.77
CA ALA A 15 16.32 -0.92 -44.61
C ALA A 15 15.73 -1.78 -43.47
N LEU A 16 16.58 -2.29 -42.57
CA LEU A 16 16.13 -2.74 -41.27
C LEU A 16 15.59 -1.50 -40.54
N SER A 17 14.27 -1.37 -40.47
CA SER A 17 13.62 -0.51 -39.53
C SER A 17 13.93 -1.04 -38.12
N MET A 18 14.96 -0.50 -37.46
CA MET A 18 15.10 -0.62 -36.03
C MET A 18 13.90 0.13 -35.42
N LEU A 19 12.86 -0.59 -35.07
CA LEU A 19 11.92 -0.10 -34.08
C LEU A 19 12.77 0.26 -32.85
N PRO A 20 12.64 1.49 -32.30
CA PRO A 20 13.27 1.76 -31.02
C PRO A 20 12.66 0.72 -30.05
N ALA A 21 13.52 -0.13 -29.46
CA ALA A 21 13.17 -0.83 -28.27
C ALA A 21 12.75 0.29 -27.29
N MET A 22 11.47 0.37 -26.97
CA MET A 22 11.02 1.17 -25.84
C MET A 22 11.79 0.58 -24.67
N ALA A 23 12.79 1.31 -24.18
CA ALA A 23 13.42 1.00 -22.92
C ALA A 23 12.29 1.08 -21.91
N ASP A 24 11.83 -0.09 -21.47
CA ASP A 24 10.96 -0.21 -20.31
C ASP A 24 11.69 0.56 -19.21
N CYS A 25 11.11 1.65 -18.72
CA CYS A 25 11.67 2.36 -17.59
C CYS A 25 11.50 1.47 -16.38
N ASP A 26 12.46 0.60 -16.24
CA ASP A 26 12.50 -0.42 -15.24
C ASP A 26 12.45 0.27 -13.87
N TRP A 27 11.55 -0.18 -13.01
CA TRP A 27 11.54 0.18 -11.60
C TRP A 27 12.42 -0.84 -10.87
N PRO A 28 13.72 -0.53 -10.63
CA PRO A 28 14.67 -1.52 -10.12
C PRO A 28 14.24 -2.11 -8.77
N GLU A 29 13.62 -1.28 -7.92
CA GLU A 29 13.13 -1.73 -6.62
C GLU A 29 11.96 -2.71 -6.76
N TRP A 30 11.06 -2.50 -7.75
CA TRP A 30 10.01 -3.46 -8.06
C TRP A 30 10.55 -4.77 -8.63
N GLN A 31 11.52 -4.72 -9.54
CA GLN A 31 12.15 -5.93 -10.09
C GLN A 31 12.82 -6.73 -8.99
N ARG A 32 13.54 -6.05 -8.09
CA ARG A 32 14.15 -6.69 -6.94
C ARG A 32 13.11 -7.30 -6.00
N PHE A 33 12.03 -6.57 -5.68
CA PHE A 33 10.93 -7.08 -4.87
C PHE A 33 10.31 -8.35 -5.47
N LYS A 34 10.06 -8.37 -6.78
CA LYS A 34 9.58 -9.57 -7.47
C LYS A 34 10.54 -10.75 -7.32
N GLN A 35 11.81 -10.49 -7.52
CA GLN A 35 12.85 -11.53 -7.44
C GLN A 35 12.98 -12.10 -6.02
N ASP A 36 12.94 -11.24 -5.00
CA ASP A 36 13.20 -11.63 -3.62
C ASP A 36 11.96 -12.24 -2.94
N TYR A 37 10.74 -11.78 -3.30
CA TYR A 37 9.53 -12.10 -2.54
C TYR A 37 8.36 -12.69 -3.32
N ILE A 38 8.35 -12.67 -4.66
CA ILE A 38 7.23 -13.22 -5.43
C ILE A 38 7.63 -14.55 -6.08
N SER A 39 6.90 -15.62 -5.72
CA SER A 39 7.08 -16.93 -6.34
C SER A 39 6.53 -16.98 -7.78
N GLU A 40 6.93 -17.99 -8.54
CA GLU A 40 6.50 -18.15 -9.93
C GLU A 40 4.99 -18.28 -10.09
N ASP A 41 4.29 -18.84 -9.09
CA ASP A 41 2.84 -19.00 -9.07
C ASP A 41 2.08 -17.76 -8.54
N GLY A 42 2.79 -16.68 -8.16
CA GLY A 42 2.17 -15.41 -7.74
C GLY A 42 1.92 -15.27 -6.24
N ARG A 43 2.65 -16.02 -5.43
CA ARG A 43 2.61 -15.90 -3.97
C ARG A 43 3.62 -14.88 -3.49
N VAL A 44 3.21 -13.89 -2.68
CA VAL A 44 4.12 -12.99 -1.96
C VAL A 44 4.57 -13.66 -0.67
N ILE A 45 5.88 -13.84 -0.50
CA ILE A 45 6.48 -14.58 0.62
C ILE A 45 7.17 -13.60 1.56
N ASP A 46 6.72 -13.56 2.82
CA ASP A 46 7.48 -12.93 3.90
C ASP A 46 8.42 -13.99 4.54
N PRO A 47 9.75 -13.82 4.41
CA PRO A 47 10.71 -14.77 4.96
C PRO A 47 10.93 -14.60 6.47
N ALA A 48 10.33 -13.59 7.11
CA ALA A 48 10.57 -13.24 8.50
C ALA A 48 10.40 -14.43 9.44
N GLY A 49 11.37 -14.59 10.33
CA GLY A 49 11.40 -15.69 11.29
C GLY A 49 11.54 -17.10 10.69
N GLY A 50 11.92 -17.22 9.41
CA GLY A 50 12.10 -18.48 8.71
C GLY A 50 10.81 -19.22 8.34
N LYS A 51 9.63 -18.63 8.62
CA LYS A 51 8.33 -19.28 8.42
C LYS A 51 7.81 -19.19 6.99
N ARG A 52 8.33 -18.29 6.16
CA ARG A 52 7.91 -18.10 4.76
C ARG A 52 6.39 -18.00 4.61
N ILE A 53 5.76 -17.17 5.44
CA ILE A 53 4.31 -16.95 5.43
C ILE A 53 3.89 -16.06 4.26
N THR A 54 2.61 -16.05 3.98
CA THR A 54 1.94 -15.08 3.11
C THR A 54 0.80 -14.44 3.87
N THR A 55 0.70 -13.13 3.78
CA THR A 55 -0.44 -12.38 4.30
C THR A 55 -1.26 -11.81 3.14
N SER A 56 -2.56 -11.63 3.35
CA SER A 56 -3.39 -10.91 2.39
C SER A 56 -2.90 -9.47 2.18
N GLU A 57 -2.27 -8.86 3.20
CA GLU A 57 -1.59 -7.55 3.07
C GLU A 57 -0.49 -7.61 2.02
N GLY A 58 0.37 -8.63 2.08
CA GLY A 58 1.46 -8.80 1.10
C GLY A 58 0.94 -8.96 -0.33
N GLN A 59 -0.11 -9.76 -0.52
CA GLN A 59 -0.75 -9.94 -1.81
C GLN A 59 -1.36 -8.62 -2.32
N SER A 60 -2.04 -7.86 -1.45
CA SER A 60 -2.66 -6.59 -1.78
C SER A 60 -1.65 -5.54 -2.26
N TYR A 61 -0.51 -5.44 -1.59
CA TYR A 61 0.56 -4.52 -1.97
C TYR A 61 1.28 -4.97 -3.24
N GLY A 62 1.50 -6.28 -3.40
CA GLY A 62 2.04 -6.84 -4.63
C GLY A 62 1.18 -6.49 -5.85
N LEU A 63 -0.14 -6.64 -5.74
CA LEU A 63 -1.11 -6.23 -6.76
C LEU A 63 -1.01 -4.74 -7.09
N PHE A 64 -0.95 -3.89 -6.06
CA PHE A 64 -0.82 -2.44 -6.25
C PHE A 64 0.46 -2.05 -6.99
N PHE A 65 1.61 -2.61 -6.60
CA PHE A 65 2.88 -2.29 -7.26
C PHE A 65 2.94 -2.84 -8.70
N ALA A 66 2.36 -4.02 -8.96
CA ALA A 66 2.21 -4.54 -10.31
C ALA A 66 1.38 -3.60 -11.19
N LEU A 67 0.27 -3.05 -10.65
CA LEU A 67 -0.54 -2.05 -11.36
C LEU A 67 0.25 -0.75 -11.62
N VAL A 68 0.94 -0.22 -10.60
CA VAL A 68 1.78 1.00 -10.74
C VAL A 68 2.82 0.82 -11.84
N ASN A 69 3.42 -0.36 -11.95
CA ASN A 69 4.45 -0.65 -12.96
C ASN A 69 3.86 -1.14 -14.31
N ASN A 70 2.54 -1.14 -14.49
CA ASN A 70 1.86 -1.69 -15.69
C ASN A 70 2.22 -3.17 -15.97
N ASP A 71 2.57 -3.92 -14.93
CA ASP A 71 3.01 -5.32 -15.00
C ASP A 71 1.80 -6.27 -14.89
N LYS A 72 1.06 -6.37 -16.03
CA LYS A 72 -0.18 -7.15 -16.09
C LYS A 72 0.03 -8.63 -15.81
N GLU A 73 1.15 -9.19 -16.26
CA GLU A 73 1.44 -10.61 -16.08
C GLU A 73 1.62 -10.95 -14.60
N THR A 74 2.40 -10.16 -13.88
CA THR A 74 2.58 -10.35 -12.42
C THR A 74 1.27 -10.08 -11.68
N PHE A 75 0.50 -9.07 -12.08
CA PHE A 75 -0.82 -8.77 -11.50
C PHE A 75 -1.78 -9.95 -11.61
N GLU A 76 -1.91 -10.56 -12.77
CA GLU A 76 -2.80 -11.71 -13.01
C GLU A 76 -2.40 -12.91 -12.16
N ARG A 77 -1.10 -13.21 -12.06
CA ARG A 77 -0.60 -14.31 -11.21
C ARG A 77 -0.89 -14.06 -9.72
N LEU A 78 -0.62 -12.86 -9.25
CA LEU A 78 -0.92 -12.47 -7.87
C LEU A 78 -2.41 -12.57 -7.55
N LEU A 79 -3.26 -12.06 -8.44
CA LEU A 79 -4.71 -12.11 -8.28
C LEU A 79 -5.24 -13.53 -8.25
N GLN A 80 -4.80 -14.35 -9.20
CA GLN A 80 -5.21 -15.76 -9.27
C GLN A 80 -4.79 -16.53 -8.01
N TRP A 81 -3.56 -16.33 -7.53
CA TRP A 81 -3.08 -16.95 -6.31
C TRP A 81 -3.91 -16.51 -5.10
N THR A 82 -4.16 -15.21 -4.96
CA THR A 82 -4.97 -14.64 -3.88
C THR A 82 -6.37 -15.23 -3.86
N GLU A 83 -7.02 -15.26 -5.01
CA GLU A 83 -8.37 -15.80 -5.15
C GLU A 83 -8.44 -17.29 -4.80
N LEU A 84 -7.52 -18.09 -5.36
CA LEU A 84 -7.51 -19.54 -5.16
C LEU A 84 -7.14 -19.94 -3.72
N GLN A 85 -6.14 -19.28 -3.12
CA GLN A 85 -5.55 -19.71 -1.86
C GLN A 85 -6.14 -19.02 -0.62
N LEU A 86 -6.59 -17.76 -0.77
CA LEU A 86 -7.08 -16.99 0.37
C LEU A 86 -8.62 -16.80 0.38
N SER A 87 -9.30 -16.98 -0.77
CA SER A 87 -10.73 -16.69 -0.91
C SER A 87 -11.52 -17.86 -1.49
N HIS A 88 -11.11 -19.10 -1.25
CA HIS A 88 -11.78 -20.31 -1.73
C HIS A 88 -12.09 -20.33 -3.24
N GLY A 89 -11.32 -19.59 -4.04
CA GLY A 89 -11.49 -19.45 -5.48
C GLY A 89 -12.53 -18.40 -5.92
N ASP A 90 -13.05 -17.58 -5.00
CA ASP A 90 -14.08 -16.58 -5.31
C ASP A 90 -13.99 -15.35 -4.39
N LEU A 91 -13.27 -14.32 -4.82
CA LEU A 91 -13.17 -13.02 -4.13
C LEU A 91 -14.52 -12.28 -4.03
N THR A 92 -15.50 -12.63 -4.85
CA THR A 92 -16.85 -12.05 -4.74
C THR A 92 -17.67 -12.72 -3.67
N GLY A 93 -17.35 -13.97 -3.35
CA GLY A 93 -18.01 -14.83 -2.38
C GLY A 93 -17.40 -14.82 -0.98
N PHE A 94 -16.09 -14.55 -0.86
CA PHE A 94 -15.35 -14.68 0.40
C PHE A 94 -14.33 -13.55 0.55
N LEU A 95 -14.18 -13.02 1.78
CA LEU A 95 -13.06 -12.17 2.13
C LEU A 95 -11.78 -13.02 2.15
N PRO A 96 -10.62 -12.48 1.74
CA PRO A 96 -9.35 -13.19 1.86
C PRO A 96 -9.00 -13.52 3.30
N ALA A 97 -8.60 -14.77 3.57
CA ALA A 97 -7.94 -15.14 4.81
C ALA A 97 -6.63 -14.37 4.98
N TRP A 98 -6.39 -13.81 6.17
CA TRP A 98 -5.24 -12.91 6.34
C TRP A 98 -3.89 -13.63 6.39
N LEU A 99 -3.86 -14.93 6.80
CA LEU A 99 -2.61 -15.66 7.02
C LEU A 99 -2.62 -17.05 6.37
N TRP A 100 -1.59 -17.29 5.56
CA TRP A 100 -1.32 -18.57 4.91
C TRP A 100 0.12 -19.00 5.16
N GLY A 101 0.37 -20.31 5.28
CA GLY A 101 1.70 -20.82 5.58
C GLY A 101 1.74 -22.31 5.81
N GLU A 102 2.82 -22.79 6.44
CA GLU A 102 3.03 -24.20 6.76
C GLU A 102 2.39 -24.55 8.10
N HIS A 103 1.55 -25.58 8.10
CA HIS A 103 0.97 -26.17 9.30
C HIS A 103 1.99 -27.04 10.05
N PRO A 104 1.77 -27.35 11.33
CA PRO A 104 2.67 -28.19 12.12
C PRO A 104 2.90 -29.61 11.56
N ASP A 105 1.98 -30.12 10.73
CA ASP A 105 2.08 -31.41 10.05
C ASP A 105 2.85 -31.36 8.71
N GLY A 106 3.36 -30.18 8.34
CA GLY A 106 4.09 -29.94 7.10
C GLY A 106 3.20 -29.65 5.87
N SER A 107 1.89 -29.68 6.01
CA SER A 107 0.98 -29.23 4.93
C SER A 107 0.98 -27.72 4.82
N TRP A 108 0.65 -27.20 3.64
CA TRP A 108 0.57 -25.76 3.37
C TRP A 108 -0.88 -25.34 3.11
N GLY A 109 -1.30 -24.24 3.74
CA GLY A 109 -2.66 -23.76 3.62
C GLY A 109 -2.93 -22.50 4.46
N VAL A 110 -4.21 -22.14 4.58
CA VAL A 110 -4.66 -21.05 5.44
C VAL A 110 -4.41 -21.42 6.91
N LEU A 111 -3.70 -20.56 7.62
CA LEU A 111 -3.39 -20.70 9.06
C LEU A 111 -4.40 -19.99 9.94
N ASP A 112 -5.02 -18.92 9.44
CA ASP A 112 -6.06 -18.15 10.11
C ASP A 112 -7.03 -17.62 9.05
N GLU A 113 -8.28 -18.04 9.16
CA GLU A 113 -9.39 -17.72 8.24
C GLU A 113 -9.97 -16.31 8.44
N ASN A 114 -9.58 -15.59 9.49
CA ASN A 114 -10.06 -14.22 9.67
C ASN A 114 -9.58 -13.35 8.50
N SER A 115 -10.33 -12.30 8.22
CA SER A 115 -9.94 -11.30 7.21
C SER A 115 -9.07 -10.20 7.83
N ALA A 116 -8.44 -9.39 6.98
CA ALA A 116 -7.75 -8.15 7.36
C ALA A 116 -8.22 -7.01 6.46
N SER A 117 -8.96 -6.07 7.05
CA SER A 117 -9.68 -5.03 6.30
C SER A 117 -8.78 -4.08 5.52
N ASP A 118 -7.55 -3.86 5.96
CA ASP A 118 -6.58 -3.05 5.20
C ASP A 118 -6.25 -3.70 3.86
N SER A 119 -5.96 -5.00 3.87
CA SER A 119 -5.68 -5.72 2.63
C SER A 119 -6.90 -5.84 1.73
N ASP A 120 -8.08 -6.08 2.30
CA ASP A 120 -9.31 -6.24 1.54
C ASP A 120 -9.70 -4.92 0.84
N LEU A 121 -9.51 -3.78 1.53
CA LEU A 121 -9.67 -2.44 0.95
C LEU A 121 -8.64 -2.17 -0.14
N TRP A 122 -7.36 -2.55 0.05
CA TRP A 122 -6.32 -2.39 -0.97
C TRP A 122 -6.56 -3.28 -2.19
N ILE A 123 -7.00 -4.54 -2.02
CA ILE A 123 -7.35 -5.42 -3.14
C ILE A 123 -8.52 -4.83 -3.93
N ALA A 124 -9.60 -4.42 -3.22
CA ALA A 124 -10.76 -3.80 -3.87
C ALA A 124 -10.38 -2.54 -4.64
N TYR A 125 -9.59 -1.66 -4.02
CA TYR A 125 -9.08 -0.43 -4.65
C TYR A 125 -8.28 -0.74 -5.90
N THR A 126 -7.33 -1.66 -5.78
CA THR A 126 -6.42 -2.01 -6.88
C THR A 126 -7.16 -2.62 -8.05
N LEU A 127 -8.17 -3.46 -7.80
CA LEU A 127 -9.03 -4.03 -8.84
C LEU A 127 -9.88 -2.96 -9.53
N LEU A 128 -10.46 -2.01 -8.80
CA LEU A 128 -11.19 -0.89 -9.37
C LEU A 128 -10.30 -0.02 -10.26
N GLU A 129 -9.09 0.26 -9.83
CA GLU A 129 -8.14 1.08 -10.60
C GLU A 129 -7.55 0.30 -11.79
N ALA A 130 -7.27 -0.99 -11.64
CA ALA A 130 -6.87 -1.85 -12.76
C ALA A 130 -7.97 -1.94 -13.82
N GLY A 131 -9.21 -2.10 -13.39
CA GLY A 131 -10.38 -2.06 -14.28
C GLY A 131 -10.45 -0.78 -15.08
N ARG A 132 -10.35 0.36 -14.42
CA ARG A 132 -10.35 1.68 -15.05
C ARG A 132 -9.16 1.92 -15.97
N LEU A 133 -7.95 1.61 -15.53
CA LEU A 133 -6.71 1.91 -16.25
C LEU A 133 -6.45 0.97 -17.43
N TRP A 134 -6.88 -0.29 -17.32
CA TRP A 134 -6.71 -1.32 -18.35
C TRP A 134 -7.99 -1.60 -19.15
N ASP A 135 -9.08 -0.83 -18.91
CA ASP A 135 -10.40 -1.01 -19.57
C ASP A 135 -10.93 -2.44 -19.38
N ASN A 136 -10.84 -2.97 -18.14
CA ASN A 136 -11.23 -4.34 -17.80
C ASN A 136 -12.42 -4.35 -16.82
N HIS A 137 -13.62 -4.48 -17.36
CA HIS A 137 -14.85 -4.50 -16.55
C HIS A 137 -14.95 -5.69 -15.57
N SER A 138 -14.24 -6.77 -15.80
CA SER A 138 -14.21 -7.90 -14.85
C SER A 138 -13.52 -7.50 -13.56
N TYR A 139 -12.39 -6.79 -13.62
CA TYR A 139 -11.72 -6.28 -12.43
C TYR A 139 -12.59 -5.27 -11.67
N GLU A 140 -13.26 -4.35 -12.38
CA GLU A 140 -14.19 -3.41 -11.74
C GLU A 140 -15.34 -4.14 -11.01
N ALA A 141 -15.89 -5.19 -11.63
CA ALA A 141 -16.96 -5.98 -11.04
C ALA A 141 -16.51 -6.71 -9.77
N VAL A 142 -15.37 -7.41 -9.83
CA VAL A 142 -14.81 -8.12 -8.67
C VAL A 142 -14.48 -7.14 -7.54
N GLY A 143 -13.77 -6.04 -7.84
CA GLY A 143 -13.45 -5.01 -6.85
C GLY A 143 -14.69 -4.40 -6.20
N THR A 144 -15.75 -4.14 -6.98
CA THR A 144 -17.03 -3.64 -6.46
C THR A 144 -17.71 -4.64 -5.54
N MET A 145 -17.70 -5.93 -5.90
CA MET A 145 -18.33 -6.97 -5.09
C MET A 145 -17.55 -7.21 -3.79
N LEU A 146 -16.22 -7.25 -3.86
CA LEU A 146 -15.37 -7.33 -2.67
C LEU A 146 -15.62 -6.14 -1.73
N LEU A 147 -15.66 -4.91 -2.26
CA LEU A 147 -15.92 -3.71 -1.46
C LEU A 147 -17.29 -3.74 -0.76
N ARG A 148 -18.32 -4.29 -1.42
CA ARG A 148 -19.64 -4.51 -0.80
C ARG A 148 -19.59 -5.54 0.33
N ARG A 149 -18.74 -6.56 0.19
CA ARG A 149 -18.53 -7.56 1.20
C ARG A 149 -17.83 -6.98 2.43
N VAL A 150 -16.75 -6.23 2.24
CA VAL A 150 -16.08 -5.45 3.29
C VAL A 150 -17.08 -4.57 4.05
N ALA A 151 -17.92 -3.83 3.33
CA ALA A 151 -18.96 -2.98 3.96
C ALA A 151 -19.95 -3.75 4.84
N ARG A 152 -20.23 -5.02 4.50
CA ARG A 152 -21.17 -5.86 5.23
C ARG A 152 -20.54 -6.61 6.40
N GLU A 153 -19.30 -7.06 6.25
CA GLU A 153 -18.67 -8.00 7.19
C GLU A 153 -17.66 -7.34 8.13
N GLU A 154 -17.04 -6.22 7.71
CA GLU A 154 -15.99 -5.57 8.48
C GLU A 154 -16.36 -4.16 8.97
N VAL A 155 -17.39 -3.52 8.41
CA VAL A 155 -17.77 -2.19 8.89
C VAL A 155 -18.78 -2.26 10.01
N ALA A 156 -18.46 -1.65 11.13
CA ALA A 156 -19.35 -1.47 12.26
C ALA A 156 -19.73 0.01 12.44
N ARG A 157 -20.95 0.26 12.92
CA ARG A 157 -21.36 1.62 13.32
C ARG A 157 -21.17 1.78 14.82
N LEU A 158 -20.14 2.51 15.20
CA LEU A 158 -19.74 2.71 16.59
C LEU A 158 -20.54 3.87 17.24
N PRO A 159 -21.10 3.66 18.44
CA PRO A 159 -21.83 4.73 19.15
C PRO A 159 -20.97 5.98 19.35
N GLY A 160 -21.49 7.14 18.99
CA GLY A 160 -20.79 8.44 19.12
C GLY A 160 -19.66 8.70 18.12
N LEU A 161 -19.29 7.71 17.30
CA LEU A 161 -18.24 7.84 16.29
C LEU A 161 -18.82 7.79 14.87
N GLY A 162 -19.56 6.74 14.52
CA GLY A 162 -20.09 6.52 13.18
C GLY A 162 -19.60 5.19 12.57
N PRO A 163 -19.74 5.00 11.25
CA PRO A 163 -19.28 3.80 10.58
C PRO A 163 -17.76 3.81 10.43
N ILE A 164 -17.12 2.67 10.73
CA ILE A 164 -15.68 2.49 10.58
C ILE A 164 -15.38 1.03 10.28
N ALA A 165 -14.38 0.73 9.46
CA ALA A 165 -13.93 -0.63 9.27
C ALA A 165 -13.15 -1.09 10.51
N LEU A 166 -13.55 -2.24 11.04
CA LEU A 166 -12.78 -2.98 12.03
C LEU A 166 -11.58 -3.64 11.36
N PRO A 167 -10.52 -3.97 12.07
CA PRO A 167 -9.33 -4.57 11.48
C PRO A 167 -9.53 -5.92 10.79
N GLY A 168 -10.65 -6.58 11.04
CA GLY A 168 -11.10 -7.82 10.40
C GLY A 168 -12.51 -8.18 10.84
N ALA A 169 -13.08 -9.23 10.26
CA ALA A 169 -14.46 -9.65 10.52
C ALA A 169 -14.68 -10.10 11.97
N HIS A 170 -13.65 -10.63 12.64
CA HIS A 170 -13.78 -11.20 13.98
C HIS A 170 -12.69 -10.70 14.94
N GLY A 171 -13.02 -10.63 16.25
CA GLY A 171 -12.06 -10.41 17.32
C GLY A 171 -11.80 -8.95 17.70
N PHE A 172 -12.40 -7.96 17.02
CA PHE A 172 -12.14 -6.54 17.23
C PHE A 172 -13.30 -5.76 17.86
N ALA A 173 -14.38 -6.44 18.19
CA ALA A 173 -15.55 -5.86 18.85
C ALA A 173 -16.00 -6.73 20.04
N GLY A 174 -16.27 -6.11 21.19
CA GLY A 174 -16.80 -6.80 22.37
C GLY A 174 -17.11 -5.83 23.51
N GLU A 175 -18.20 -6.11 24.26
CA GLU A 175 -18.57 -5.42 25.50
C GLU A 175 -18.59 -3.86 25.43
N GLY A 176 -19.05 -3.30 24.31
CA GLY A 176 -19.10 -1.84 24.10
C GLY A 176 -17.75 -1.18 23.83
N ARG A 177 -16.75 -1.97 23.48
CA ARG A 177 -15.41 -1.54 23.08
C ARG A 177 -15.04 -2.13 21.71
N TRP A 178 -14.32 -1.35 20.92
CA TRP A 178 -13.84 -1.71 19.59
C TRP A 178 -12.37 -1.38 19.47
N THR A 179 -11.56 -2.35 19.07
CA THR A 179 -10.14 -2.17 18.79
C THR A 179 -9.96 -1.80 17.32
N LEU A 180 -9.26 -0.71 17.07
CA LEU A 180 -9.06 -0.13 15.74
C LEU A 180 -7.58 0.04 15.44
N ASN A 181 -7.23 0.03 14.16
CA ASN A 181 -5.90 0.32 13.66
C ASN A 181 -5.95 1.53 12.71
N PRO A 182 -5.37 2.69 13.07
CA PRO A 182 -5.44 3.90 12.24
C PRO A 182 -4.81 3.74 10.86
N SER A 183 -3.84 2.84 10.69
CA SER A 183 -3.16 2.61 9.41
C SER A 183 -4.00 1.83 8.39
N TYR A 184 -5.07 1.16 8.84
CA TYR A 184 -5.91 0.31 8.00
C TYR A 184 -6.89 1.09 7.11
N LEU A 185 -6.97 2.42 7.29
CA LEU A 185 -7.88 3.30 6.55
C LEU A 185 -7.10 4.38 5.78
N PRO A 186 -6.45 4.03 4.67
CA PRO A 186 -5.78 5.03 3.83
C PRO A 186 -6.81 6.04 3.29
N PRO A 187 -6.60 7.35 3.50
CA PRO A 187 -7.55 8.38 3.06
C PRO A 187 -7.84 8.34 1.55
N GLN A 188 -6.84 7.98 0.74
CA GLN A 188 -6.94 7.87 -0.72
C GLN A 188 -7.96 6.82 -1.15
N LEU A 189 -7.96 5.68 -0.45
CA LEU A 189 -8.89 4.60 -0.75
C LEU A 189 -10.31 5.01 -0.42
N LEU A 190 -10.54 5.63 0.74
CA LEU A 190 -11.87 6.12 1.12
C LEU A 190 -12.35 7.23 0.16
N ALA A 191 -11.45 8.07 -0.35
CA ALA A 191 -11.79 9.06 -1.37
C ALA A 191 -12.29 8.38 -2.65
N ARG A 192 -11.62 7.32 -3.10
CA ARG A 192 -12.02 6.55 -4.28
C ARG A 192 -13.35 5.81 -4.09
N PHE A 193 -13.64 5.38 -2.87
CA PHE A 193 -14.87 4.66 -2.54
C PHE A 193 -16.06 5.57 -2.26
N GLU A 194 -15.85 6.86 -1.99
CA GLU A 194 -16.92 7.80 -1.62
C GLU A 194 -18.15 7.77 -2.53
N PRO A 195 -18.03 7.72 -3.88
CA PRO A 195 -19.18 7.67 -4.79
C PRO A 195 -19.86 6.29 -4.85
N MET A 196 -19.27 5.27 -4.24
CA MET A 196 -19.78 3.90 -4.32
C MET A 196 -20.85 3.63 -3.26
N LEU A 197 -21.69 2.62 -3.51
CA LEU A 197 -22.74 2.23 -2.56
C LEU A 197 -22.10 1.61 -1.30
N GLY A 198 -22.39 2.21 -0.14
CA GLY A 198 -21.86 1.76 1.16
C GLY A 198 -21.66 2.90 2.15
N PRO A 199 -20.96 2.64 3.25
CA PRO A 199 -20.71 3.63 4.30
C PRO A 199 -19.56 4.61 3.99
N TRP A 200 -18.96 4.53 2.83
CA TRP A 200 -17.67 5.12 2.46
C TRP A 200 -17.61 6.63 2.60
N LYS A 201 -18.69 7.31 2.21
CA LYS A 201 -18.81 8.78 2.34
C LYS A 201 -18.78 9.21 3.81
N GLU A 202 -19.52 8.51 4.66
CA GLU A 202 -19.51 8.78 6.11
C GLU A 202 -18.14 8.44 6.72
N MET A 203 -17.53 7.33 6.33
CA MET A 203 -16.20 6.94 6.78
C MET A 203 -15.13 7.96 6.35
N ARG A 204 -15.17 8.44 5.10
CA ARG A 204 -14.25 9.49 4.64
C ARG A 204 -14.41 10.78 5.45
N ALA A 205 -15.64 11.20 5.71
CA ALA A 205 -15.92 12.40 6.53
C ALA A 205 -15.44 12.24 7.99
N LEU A 206 -15.49 11.03 8.55
CA LEU A 206 -15.03 10.71 9.89
C LEU A 206 -13.50 10.64 10.00
N LEU A 207 -12.81 10.22 8.94
CA LEU A 207 -11.41 9.84 8.98
C LEU A 207 -10.46 10.91 9.55
N PRO A 208 -10.55 12.22 9.20
CA PRO A 208 -9.67 13.25 9.79
C PRO A 208 -9.82 13.34 11.31
N ARG A 209 -11.06 13.20 11.81
CA ARG A 209 -11.35 13.16 13.23
C ARG A 209 -10.71 11.93 13.89
N PHE A 210 -10.91 10.74 13.28
CA PHE A 210 -10.31 9.49 13.79
C PHE A 210 -8.80 9.61 13.90
N LEU A 211 -8.12 9.99 12.81
CA LEU A 211 -6.66 10.10 12.78
C LEU A 211 -6.12 11.15 13.77
N SER A 212 -6.82 12.26 13.97
CA SER A 212 -6.36 13.30 14.90
C SER A 212 -6.62 12.96 16.36
N GLU A 213 -7.82 12.48 16.69
CA GLU A 213 -8.20 12.20 18.07
C GLU A 213 -7.49 10.95 18.63
N SER A 214 -7.17 9.95 17.77
CA SER A 214 -6.39 8.77 18.18
C SER A 214 -4.90 9.07 18.44
N ALA A 215 -4.41 10.22 18.01
CA ALA A 215 -3.00 10.62 18.09
C ALA A 215 -2.82 11.96 18.83
N PRO A 216 -3.16 12.08 20.14
CA PRO A 216 -3.28 13.36 20.86
C PRO A 216 -2.00 14.18 20.93
N LYS A 217 -0.84 13.58 20.69
CA LYS A 217 0.48 14.24 20.64
C LYS A 217 1.05 14.37 19.22
N GLY A 218 0.24 14.07 18.17
CA GLY A 218 0.70 14.06 16.79
C GLY A 218 1.63 12.88 16.45
N PHE A 219 1.50 11.78 17.21
CA PHE A 219 2.11 10.50 16.91
C PHE A 219 1.02 9.42 16.85
N ALA A 220 0.93 8.71 15.74
CA ALA A 220 -0.06 7.68 15.55
C ALA A 220 0.28 6.44 16.41
N PRO A 221 -0.70 5.82 17.08
CA PRO A 221 -0.55 4.51 17.67
C PRO A 221 -0.71 3.40 16.61
N ASP A 222 -0.15 2.21 16.87
CA ASP A 222 -0.49 1.03 16.07
C ASP A 222 -1.94 0.61 16.30
N TRP A 223 -2.38 0.62 17.56
CA TRP A 223 -3.72 0.21 17.96
C TRP A 223 -4.34 1.20 18.95
N ILE A 224 -5.65 1.38 18.84
CA ILE A 224 -6.42 2.27 19.72
C ILE A 224 -7.80 1.65 19.97
N ASP A 225 -8.34 1.80 21.17
CA ASP A 225 -9.69 1.35 21.48
C ASP A 225 -10.67 2.53 21.45
N TRP A 226 -11.88 2.26 20.98
CA TRP A 226 -13.03 3.16 21.08
C TRP A 226 -14.06 2.59 22.03
N SER A 227 -14.62 3.44 22.89
CA SER A 227 -15.80 3.16 23.70
C SER A 227 -16.81 4.28 23.54
N GLY A 228 -18.09 3.93 23.32
CA GLY A 228 -19.15 4.93 23.18
C GLY A 228 -19.37 5.79 24.43
N THR A 229 -18.89 5.36 25.59
CA THR A 229 -19.02 6.07 26.88
C THR A 229 -17.75 6.78 27.31
N ALA A 230 -16.57 6.22 27.01
CA ALA A 230 -15.28 6.74 27.46
C ALA A 230 -14.45 7.40 26.32
N GLY A 231 -14.89 7.29 25.06
CA GLY A 231 -14.14 7.81 23.91
C GLY A 231 -12.91 6.96 23.58
N TRP A 232 -11.85 7.60 23.09
CA TRP A 232 -10.58 6.98 22.74
C TRP A 232 -9.81 6.54 23.96
N GLN A 233 -9.27 5.34 23.93
CA GLN A 233 -8.49 4.74 24.99
C GLN A 233 -7.28 4.02 24.43
N VAL A 234 -6.18 3.96 25.17
CA VAL A 234 -5.05 3.09 24.86
C VAL A 234 -5.56 1.65 24.75
N SER A 235 -5.17 0.95 23.69
CA SER A 235 -5.66 -0.41 23.46
C SER A 235 -5.14 -1.36 24.52
N GLU A 236 -6.07 -2.09 25.17
CA GLU A 236 -5.75 -3.06 26.20
C GLU A 236 -4.95 -4.23 25.61
N GLY A 237 -3.81 -4.53 26.22
CA GLY A 237 -2.91 -5.59 25.75
C GLY A 237 -2.01 -5.22 24.56
N LYS A 238 -2.30 -4.11 23.82
CA LYS A 238 -1.46 -3.61 22.71
C LYS A 238 -0.57 -2.44 23.14
N GLY A 239 -1.05 -1.63 24.09
CA GLY A 239 -0.33 -0.48 24.62
C GLY A 239 -0.40 0.78 23.73
N PRO A 240 0.32 1.86 24.10
CA PRO A 240 0.26 3.16 23.44
C PRO A 240 1.27 3.32 22.29
N LEU A 241 2.03 2.27 21.94
CA LEU A 241 3.11 2.40 20.96
C LEU A 241 2.57 2.50 19.53
N GLY A 242 3.21 3.35 18.76
CA GLY A 242 3.13 3.36 17.30
C GLY A 242 4.47 2.95 16.71
N GLY A 243 4.44 2.05 15.74
CA GLY A 243 5.63 1.49 15.11
C GLY A 243 5.31 0.99 13.70
N TYR A 244 5.27 -0.31 13.53
CA TYR A 244 5.14 -0.98 12.23
C TYR A 244 3.78 -0.76 11.54
N ASP A 245 2.70 -0.59 12.31
CA ASP A 245 1.42 -0.17 11.74
C ASP A 245 1.37 1.34 11.54
N ALA A 246 1.70 2.09 12.60
CA ALA A 246 1.61 3.55 12.63
C ALA A 246 2.44 4.25 11.55
N ILE A 247 3.56 3.67 11.11
CA ILE A 247 4.40 4.23 10.03
C ILE A 247 3.59 4.48 8.76
N ARG A 248 2.61 3.64 8.48
CA ARG A 248 1.74 3.77 7.31
C ARG A 248 0.76 4.95 7.41
N VAL A 249 0.39 5.37 8.62
CA VAL A 249 -0.44 6.60 8.79
C VAL A 249 0.29 7.82 8.22
N TYR A 250 1.56 7.99 8.53
CA TYR A 250 2.37 9.10 8.03
C TYR A 250 2.58 9.01 6.52
N LEU A 251 2.80 7.79 6.01
CA LEU A 251 2.93 7.50 4.59
C LEU A 251 1.66 7.90 3.84
N TRP A 252 0.48 7.43 4.29
CA TRP A 252 -0.80 7.74 3.67
C TRP A 252 -1.11 9.23 3.66
N ILE A 253 -0.87 9.93 4.77
CA ILE A 253 -1.10 11.38 4.88
C ILE A 253 -0.15 12.14 3.94
N GLY A 254 1.11 11.75 3.89
CA GLY A 254 2.10 12.37 2.99
C GLY A 254 1.73 12.23 1.52
N MET A 255 1.18 11.09 1.12
CA MET A 255 0.77 10.79 -0.25
C MET A 255 -0.58 11.38 -0.68
N LEU A 256 -1.36 12.00 0.22
CA LEU A 256 -2.60 12.67 -0.16
C LEU A 256 -2.35 13.71 -1.26
N SER A 257 -3.34 13.88 -2.15
CA SER A 257 -3.35 15.00 -3.09
C SER A 257 -3.31 16.34 -2.36
N ASP A 258 -2.63 17.33 -2.92
CA ASP A 258 -2.61 18.69 -2.37
C ASP A 258 -4.00 19.34 -2.39
N GLU A 259 -4.91 18.83 -3.23
CA GLU A 259 -6.31 19.26 -3.33
C GLU A 259 -7.23 18.54 -2.32
N ASP A 260 -6.74 17.52 -1.59
CA ASP A 260 -7.55 16.86 -0.56
C ASP A 260 -7.78 17.81 0.63
N PRO A 261 -9.04 18.07 1.00
CA PRO A 261 -9.36 19.05 2.03
C PRO A 261 -8.82 18.71 3.43
N ALA A 262 -8.49 17.44 3.70
CA ALA A 262 -7.97 17.01 4.99
C ALA A 262 -6.45 17.14 5.09
N LYS A 263 -5.72 17.20 3.95
CA LYS A 263 -4.25 17.13 3.93
C LYS A 263 -3.59 18.16 4.82
N ALA A 264 -3.93 19.43 4.65
CA ALA A 264 -3.27 20.53 5.38
C ALA A 264 -3.44 20.37 6.91
N ALA A 265 -4.65 20.04 7.36
CA ALA A 265 -4.94 19.84 8.79
C ALA A 265 -4.21 18.62 9.36
N LEU A 266 -4.18 17.51 8.63
CA LEU A 266 -3.47 16.30 9.05
C LEU A 266 -1.95 16.51 9.08
N LEU A 267 -1.37 17.17 8.08
CA LEU A 267 0.06 17.53 8.08
C LEU A 267 0.42 18.44 9.24
N GLN A 268 -0.47 19.37 9.63
CA GLN A 268 -0.28 20.22 10.80
C GLN A 268 -0.37 19.41 12.09
N HIS A 269 -1.33 18.48 12.21
CA HIS A 269 -1.51 17.63 13.39
C HIS A 269 -0.29 16.74 13.63
N TYR A 270 0.27 16.15 12.57
CA TYR A 270 1.44 15.28 12.64
C TYR A 270 2.79 16.03 12.50
N ALA A 271 2.81 17.36 12.67
CA ALA A 271 4.04 18.15 12.66
C ALA A 271 5.13 17.68 13.65
N PRO A 272 4.84 17.11 14.83
CA PRO A 272 5.87 16.57 15.73
C PRO A 272 6.74 15.50 15.06
N MET A 273 6.17 14.59 14.25
CA MET A 273 6.95 13.62 13.48
C MET A 273 7.90 14.31 12.48
N ARG A 274 7.44 15.34 11.75
CA ARG A 274 8.27 16.10 10.82
C ARG A 274 9.42 16.81 11.50
N THR A 275 9.22 17.28 12.74
CA THR A 275 10.28 17.92 13.54
C THR A 275 11.41 16.95 13.84
N LEU A 276 11.11 15.71 14.25
CA LEU A 276 12.13 14.68 14.47
C LEU A 276 12.91 14.36 13.20
N LEU A 277 12.20 14.24 12.07
CA LEU A 277 12.82 13.97 10.77
C LEU A 277 13.74 15.12 10.28
N ALA A 278 13.36 16.36 10.53
CA ALA A 278 14.20 17.52 10.22
C ALA A 278 15.51 17.52 11.00
N GLU A 279 15.56 16.86 12.17
CA GLU A 279 16.79 16.62 12.95
C GLU A 279 17.60 15.41 12.44
N GLY A 280 17.20 14.78 11.32
CA GLY A 280 17.87 13.59 10.77
C GLY A 280 17.59 12.30 11.55
N LYS A 281 16.55 12.29 12.37
CA LYS A 281 16.17 11.13 13.21
C LYS A 281 14.92 10.47 12.65
N VAL A 282 15.01 9.19 12.35
CA VAL A 282 13.89 8.36 11.88
C VAL A 282 13.42 7.48 13.03
N PRO A 283 12.29 7.79 13.71
CA PRO A 283 11.80 6.96 14.79
C PRO A 283 11.17 5.67 14.24
N GLU A 284 11.39 4.55 14.93
CA GLU A 284 10.70 3.29 14.68
C GLU A 284 9.51 3.11 15.63
N LYS A 285 9.75 3.30 16.92
CA LYS A 285 8.72 3.18 17.95
C LYS A 285 8.57 4.45 18.75
N VAL A 286 7.35 4.97 18.78
CA VAL A 286 7.01 6.19 19.53
C VAL A 286 5.79 5.89 20.41
N ASP A 287 5.85 6.32 21.65
CA ASP A 287 4.69 6.33 22.53
C ASP A 287 3.73 7.46 22.09
N ALA A 288 2.55 7.10 21.59
CA ALA A 288 1.58 8.04 21.03
C ALA A 288 0.97 8.99 22.08
N GLN A 289 1.03 8.64 23.37
CA GLN A 289 0.51 9.45 24.47
C GLN A 289 1.54 10.48 24.98
N THR A 290 2.81 10.13 24.94
CA THR A 290 3.89 10.98 25.49
C THR A 290 4.78 11.60 24.42
N GLY A 291 4.87 11.01 23.23
CA GLY A 291 5.81 11.37 22.18
C GLY A 291 7.23 10.83 22.41
N GLN A 292 7.42 9.97 23.42
CA GLN A 292 8.74 9.40 23.69
C GLN A 292 9.13 8.38 22.63
N VAL A 293 10.30 8.59 22.00
CA VAL A 293 10.90 7.64 21.05
C VAL A 293 11.66 6.57 21.82
N SER A 294 11.40 5.29 21.52
CA SER A 294 12.06 4.15 22.17
C SER A 294 13.00 3.36 21.25
N SER A 295 12.85 3.49 19.94
CA SER A 295 13.78 2.90 18.96
C SER A 295 13.82 3.69 17.65
N TRP A 296 14.89 3.47 16.86
CA TRP A 296 15.15 4.20 15.62
C TRP A 296 15.02 3.24 14.43
N GLY A 297 14.33 3.70 13.39
CA GLY A 297 14.00 2.94 12.20
C GLY A 297 15.13 2.92 11.18
N GLY A 298 15.11 1.87 10.37
CA GLY A 298 16.01 1.68 9.23
C GLY A 298 15.47 2.27 7.92
N HIS A 299 16.01 1.75 6.83
CA HIS A 299 15.75 2.15 5.45
C HIS A 299 14.25 2.28 5.09
N GLY A 300 13.47 1.23 5.34
CA GLY A 300 12.05 1.21 4.98
C GLY A 300 11.25 2.30 5.70
N PHE A 301 11.53 2.55 7.00
CA PHE A 301 10.90 3.63 7.74
C PHE A 301 11.28 5.00 7.17
N ALA A 302 12.55 5.20 6.83
CA ALA A 302 13.01 6.42 6.19
C ALA A 302 12.29 6.65 4.84
N ALA A 303 12.19 5.61 4.02
CA ALA A 303 11.50 5.68 2.74
C ALA A 303 10.00 6.00 2.88
N ALA A 304 9.31 5.36 3.83
CA ALA A 304 7.88 5.60 4.11
C ALA A 304 7.59 7.07 4.50
N LEU A 305 8.56 7.77 5.05
CA LEU A 305 8.41 9.15 5.53
C LEU A 305 8.76 10.21 4.47
N LEU A 306 9.30 9.84 3.31
CA LEU A 306 9.60 10.77 2.21
C LEU A 306 8.38 11.60 1.77
N PRO A 307 7.18 11.00 1.57
CA PRO A 307 6.00 11.78 1.20
C PRO A 307 5.59 12.81 2.25
N LEU A 308 5.74 12.50 3.54
CA LEU A 308 5.41 13.41 4.65
C LEU A 308 6.34 14.63 4.69
N MET A 309 7.57 14.47 4.22
CA MET A 309 8.62 15.51 4.27
C MET A 309 8.66 16.40 3.05
N GLN A 310 7.75 16.26 2.08
CA GLN A 310 7.72 17.13 0.90
C GLN A 310 7.69 18.60 1.27
N GLY A 311 8.60 19.39 0.66
CA GLY A 311 8.74 20.82 0.94
C GLY A 311 9.28 21.17 2.33
N GLN A 312 9.75 20.20 3.12
CA GLN A 312 10.28 20.44 4.47
C GLN A 312 11.82 20.40 4.49
N PRO A 313 12.44 21.15 5.41
CA PRO A 313 13.87 20.99 5.72
C PRO A 313 14.15 19.53 6.11
N GLY A 314 15.31 18.98 5.64
CA GLY A 314 15.71 17.60 5.94
C GLY A 314 15.26 16.55 4.90
N LEU A 315 14.40 16.90 3.93
CA LEU A 315 14.00 15.97 2.86
C LEU A 315 15.17 15.38 2.10
N GLU A 316 16.13 16.22 1.68
CA GLU A 316 17.32 15.75 0.93
C GLU A 316 18.21 14.85 1.78
N THR A 317 18.33 15.13 3.07
CA THR A 317 19.05 14.26 4.02
C THR A 317 18.37 12.89 4.12
N LEU A 318 17.04 12.87 4.19
CA LEU A 318 16.28 11.64 4.25
C LEU A 318 16.37 10.83 2.94
N ARG A 319 16.32 11.51 1.77
CA ARG A 319 16.55 10.88 0.46
C ARG A 319 17.92 10.24 0.36
N GLU A 320 18.96 10.96 0.82
CA GLU A 320 20.32 10.44 0.82
C GLU A 320 20.47 9.23 1.73
N GLN A 321 19.87 9.25 2.92
CA GLN A 321 19.84 8.11 3.83
C GLN A 321 19.19 6.88 3.16
N VAL A 322 18.07 7.06 2.47
CA VAL A 322 17.38 6.00 1.73
C VAL A 322 18.27 5.44 0.61
N ARG A 323 18.93 6.32 -0.19
CA ARG A 323 19.83 5.87 -1.27
C ARG A 323 21.02 5.06 -0.76
N GLN A 324 21.62 5.49 0.35
CA GLN A 324 22.84 4.86 0.89
C GLN A 324 22.58 3.49 1.51
N GLN A 325 21.43 3.29 2.14
CA GLN A 325 21.13 2.04 2.82
C GLN A 325 20.65 0.92 1.86
N GLY A 326 19.88 1.29 0.82
CA GLY A 326 19.33 0.33 -0.15
C GLY A 326 18.31 -0.63 0.47
N MET A 327 17.62 -1.40 -0.37
CA MET A 327 16.69 -2.45 0.07
C MET A 327 17.47 -3.66 0.62
N ASP A 328 16.98 -4.22 1.72
CA ASP A 328 17.51 -5.44 2.34
C ASP A 328 16.57 -6.61 2.01
N ALA A 329 17.10 -7.68 1.41
CA ALA A 329 16.33 -8.86 1.00
C ALA A 329 15.70 -9.63 2.20
N ASP A 330 16.24 -9.47 3.39
CA ASP A 330 15.71 -10.08 4.61
C ASP A 330 14.66 -9.18 5.31
N ALA A 331 14.46 -7.94 4.83
CA ALA A 331 13.55 -6.96 5.40
C ALA A 331 12.32 -6.76 4.48
N TYR A 332 11.47 -7.78 4.36
CA TYR A 332 10.27 -7.76 3.53
C TYR A 332 9.41 -6.50 3.73
N PHE A 333 9.00 -6.20 4.96
CA PHE A 333 8.18 -5.03 5.24
C PHE A 333 8.90 -3.70 4.93
N GLY A 334 10.22 -3.64 5.18
CA GLY A 334 11.06 -2.51 4.78
C GLY A 334 11.07 -2.29 3.27
N SER A 335 11.06 -3.39 2.48
CA SER A 335 10.99 -3.34 1.03
C SER A 335 9.63 -2.85 0.54
N VAL A 336 8.53 -3.27 1.16
CA VAL A 336 7.17 -2.74 0.90
C VAL A 336 7.11 -1.24 1.15
N LEU A 337 7.58 -0.78 2.32
CA LEU A 337 7.61 0.64 2.66
C LEU A 337 8.46 1.46 1.67
N THR A 338 9.55 0.88 1.19
CA THR A 338 10.42 1.51 0.17
C THR A 338 9.68 1.68 -1.15
N LEU A 339 8.99 0.65 -1.64
CA LEU A 339 8.21 0.74 -2.87
C LEU A 339 7.13 1.82 -2.78
N PHE A 340 6.42 1.91 -1.66
CA PHE A 340 5.45 2.98 -1.46
C PHE A 340 6.10 4.36 -1.41
N GLY A 341 7.01 4.58 -0.47
CA GLY A 341 7.55 5.91 -0.19
C GLY A 341 8.48 6.43 -1.27
N SER A 342 9.47 5.63 -1.69
CA SER A 342 10.39 6.00 -2.77
C SER A 342 9.72 6.03 -4.13
N GLY A 343 8.83 5.07 -4.44
CA GLY A 343 8.06 5.08 -5.67
C GLY A 343 7.21 6.34 -5.82
N TRP A 344 6.55 6.78 -4.74
CA TRP A 344 5.84 8.04 -4.73
C TRP A 344 6.78 9.25 -4.86
N ASP A 345 7.87 9.27 -4.11
CA ASP A 345 8.84 10.38 -4.16
C ASP A 345 9.47 10.55 -5.55
N GLN A 346 9.78 9.45 -6.22
CA GLN A 346 10.28 9.39 -7.59
C GLN A 346 9.22 9.72 -8.66
N GLY A 347 7.96 9.93 -8.28
CA GLY A 347 6.90 10.26 -9.23
C GLY A 347 6.36 9.08 -10.04
N ARG A 348 6.58 7.84 -9.59
CA ARG A 348 6.04 6.64 -10.25
C ARG A 348 4.52 6.64 -10.27
N TYR A 349 3.90 7.21 -9.26
CA TYR A 349 2.46 7.36 -9.14
C TYR A 349 2.07 8.53 -8.24
N ARG A 350 0.83 8.96 -8.36
CA ARG A 350 0.14 9.92 -7.49
C ARG A 350 -1.29 9.46 -7.26
N PHE A 351 -1.94 10.04 -6.27
CA PHE A 351 -3.37 9.94 -6.06
C PHE A 351 -4.01 11.30 -6.35
N ALA A 352 -5.09 11.32 -7.13
CA ALA A 352 -5.91 12.51 -7.30
C ALA A 352 -6.75 12.79 -6.03
N ALA A 353 -7.41 13.93 -5.95
CA ALA A 353 -8.22 14.32 -4.79
C ALA A 353 -9.43 13.40 -4.55
N ASP A 354 -9.94 12.77 -5.60
CA ASP A 354 -11.00 11.77 -5.54
C ASP A 354 -10.47 10.34 -5.27
N GLY A 355 -9.17 10.20 -4.98
CA GLY A 355 -8.51 8.94 -4.69
C GLY A 355 -8.15 8.11 -5.92
N THR A 356 -8.43 8.55 -7.15
CA THR A 356 -8.02 7.80 -8.34
C THR A 356 -6.51 7.72 -8.45
N LEU A 357 -6.00 6.56 -8.87
CA LEU A 357 -4.58 6.34 -9.10
C LEU A 357 -4.15 7.00 -10.42
N VAL A 358 -3.07 7.75 -10.37
CA VAL A 358 -2.40 8.35 -11.53
C VAL A 358 -1.01 7.75 -11.66
N PRO A 359 -0.86 6.60 -12.32
CA PRO A 359 0.46 6.00 -12.51
C PRO A 359 1.20 6.74 -13.62
N ASN A 360 2.50 6.86 -13.48
CA ASN A 360 3.33 7.49 -14.49
C ASN A 360 4.04 6.44 -15.35
N TRP A 361 3.29 5.81 -16.25
CA TRP A 361 3.81 4.80 -17.17
C TRP A 361 4.69 5.37 -18.29
N SER A 362 4.78 6.71 -18.38
CA SER A 362 5.54 7.42 -19.41
C SER A 362 6.83 8.06 -18.89
N VAL A 363 7.22 7.83 -17.63
CA VAL A 363 8.54 8.30 -17.11
C VAL A 363 9.62 7.61 -17.92
N THR A 364 10.22 8.35 -18.84
CA THR A 364 11.41 7.91 -19.54
C THR A 364 12.59 7.90 -18.59
N CYS A 365 13.51 6.94 -18.74
CA CYS A 365 14.69 6.75 -17.88
C CYS A 365 15.67 7.95 -17.85
N GLN A 366 15.33 9.07 -18.44
CA GLN A 366 16.13 10.29 -18.50
C GLN A 366 15.99 11.18 -17.27
N ASP A 367 14.99 10.99 -16.42
CA ASP A 367 14.70 11.85 -15.27
C ASP A 367 15.21 11.29 -13.92
N VAL A 368 16.02 10.22 -13.93
CA VAL A 368 16.58 9.57 -12.75
C VAL A 368 18.10 9.72 -12.72
N HIS A 369 18.56 10.98 -12.70
CA HIS A 369 19.99 11.30 -12.45
C HIS A 369 20.14 12.36 -11.35
#